data_15762c448abac0db249d720b2630a210
#
_entry.id   15762c448abac0db249d720b2630a210
#
_cell.length_a   1.000
_cell.length_b   1.000
_cell.length_c   1.000
_cell.angle_alpha   90.00
_cell.angle_beta   90.00
_cell.angle_gamma   90.00
#
_symmetry.space_group_name_H-M   'P 1'
#
loop_
_entity.id
_entity.type
_entity.pdbx_description
1 polymer ?
#
loop_
_entity_poly.entity_id
_entity_poly.type
_entity_poly.pdbx_seq_one_letter_code
_entity_poly.pdbx_strand_id
1 'polypeptide(L)'
;MNKKTGIKQHDITDCGAACLASVSAHYGLNFPLSRIRQYASTDKRGTNALGMIEAASKLGYMAKAVRGGFESLSKIPLPSIAHVIVKEQLHHYVVIYKVTRTHIIVMDPNEGKTEKIPNEQFQKIWTGVLILLVPNENFKKGNIKQSSIKRLTDLLRPHHTVMTQALFGGMVFSILGLSTSIYVEKIVDYVLTDGNLNLLHLMSIVMIALLVLRTYIGTMKSILALKTGQKIDATLILGYYKHLLTLPQQFFDTMRVGEIISRVNDAVKIRHFINN
;
A
#
# COMPACT_ATOMS: atom_id res chain seq x y z
N MET A 1 -17.58 9.15 -18.43
CA MET A 1 -17.83 8.52 -17.12
C MET A 1 -16.47 8.18 -16.53
N ASN A 2 -16.02 8.92 -15.51
CA ASN A 2 -14.70 8.73 -14.92
C ASN A 2 -14.56 7.33 -14.33
N LYS A 3 -13.45 6.68 -14.67
CA LYS A 3 -13.07 5.33 -14.27
C LYS A 3 -13.08 5.20 -12.74
N LYS A 4 -14.00 4.34 -12.24
CA LYS A 4 -13.94 3.58 -10.99
C LYS A 4 -13.10 4.18 -9.85
N THR A 5 -13.73 4.97 -9.02
CA THR A 5 -13.15 5.49 -7.78
C THR A 5 -13.51 4.60 -6.58
N GLY A 6 -13.47 3.28 -6.73
CA GLY A 6 -13.65 2.35 -5.63
C GLY A 6 -12.38 2.23 -4.81
N ILE A 7 -12.42 2.69 -3.57
CA ILE A 7 -11.34 2.54 -2.60
C ILE A 7 -11.67 1.38 -1.68
N LYS A 8 -10.79 0.38 -1.66
CA LYS A 8 -10.93 -0.80 -0.80
C LYS A 8 -10.69 -0.43 0.66
N GLN A 9 -11.53 -0.94 1.56
CA GLN A 9 -11.29 -0.87 3.00
C GLN A 9 -10.05 -1.68 3.41
N HIS A 10 -9.38 -1.25 4.47
CA HIS A 10 -8.23 -1.97 5.01
C HIS A 10 -8.63 -2.92 6.13
N ASP A 11 -9.64 -2.57 6.91
CA ASP A 11 -10.20 -3.36 7.99
C ASP A 11 -11.73 -3.36 7.89
N ILE A 12 -12.36 -4.30 8.59
CA ILE A 12 -13.81 -4.48 8.65
C ILE A 12 -14.55 -3.22 9.16
N THR A 13 -13.88 -2.42 10.00
CA THR A 13 -14.40 -1.18 10.57
C THR A 13 -14.31 0.03 9.64
N ASP A 14 -13.65 -0.10 8.49
CA ASP A 14 -13.31 1.00 7.59
C ASP A 14 -14.36 1.28 6.51
N CYS A 15 -15.45 0.51 6.46
CA CYS A 15 -16.42 0.59 5.35
C CYS A 15 -16.93 2.02 5.13
N GLY A 16 -17.31 2.73 6.20
CA GLY A 16 -17.77 4.12 6.12
C GLY A 16 -16.70 5.08 5.62
N ALA A 17 -15.49 4.99 6.19
CA ALA A 17 -14.36 5.83 5.78
C ALA A 17 -13.94 5.56 4.33
N ALA A 18 -13.96 4.30 3.87
CA ALA A 18 -13.66 3.92 2.49
C ALA A 18 -14.74 4.40 1.50
N CYS A 19 -16.01 4.39 1.90
CA CYS A 19 -17.09 4.99 1.12
C CYS A 19 -16.89 6.50 0.97
N LEU A 20 -16.57 7.22 2.03
CA LEU A 20 -16.33 8.66 1.97
C LEU A 20 -15.07 8.99 1.13
N ALA A 21 -14.01 8.17 1.25
CA ALA A 21 -12.82 8.28 0.39
C ALA A 21 -13.15 8.09 -1.09
N SER A 22 -14.03 7.13 -1.41
CA SER A 22 -14.46 6.83 -2.78
C SER A 22 -15.30 7.94 -3.38
N VAL A 23 -16.22 8.51 -2.59
CA VAL A 23 -17.01 9.70 -3.00
C VAL A 23 -16.07 10.90 -3.21
N SER A 24 -15.10 11.11 -2.31
CA SER A 24 -14.14 12.21 -2.43
C SER A 24 -13.28 12.06 -3.70
N ALA A 25 -12.82 10.85 -3.99
CA ALA A 25 -12.07 10.57 -5.21
C ALA A 25 -12.90 10.76 -6.49
N HIS A 26 -14.22 10.49 -6.45
CA HIS A 26 -15.15 10.78 -7.54
C HIS A 26 -15.21 12.27 -7.87
N TYR A 27 -15.19 13.12 -6.86
CA TYR A 27 -15.16 14.58 -7.03
C TYR A 27 -13.75 15.15 -7.27
N GLY A 28 -12.71 14.29 -7.31
CA GLY A 28 -11.33 14.67 -7.62
C GLY A 28 -10.47 15.02 -6.40
N LEU A 29 -10.88 14.63 -5.18
CA LEU A 29 -10.07 14.72 -3.98
C LEU A 29 -9.57 13.35 -3.56
N ASN A 30 -8.27 13.08 -3.78
CA ASN A 30 -7.61 11.87 -3.29
C ASN A 30 -7.06 12.12 -1.88
N PHE A 31 -7.80 11.65 -0.87
CA PHE A 31 -7.47 11.82 0.54
C PHE A 31 -7.08 10.48 1.18
N PRO A 32 -6.06 10.42 2.07
CA PRO A 32 -5.67 9.17 2.72
C PRO A 32 -6.79 8.61 3.60
N LEU A 33 -7.07 7.31 3.47
CA LEU A 33 -8.11 6.62 4.24
C LEU A 33 -7.89 6.76 5.75
N SER A 34 -6.64 6.67 6.21
CA SER A 34 -6.28 6.81 7.62
C SER A 34 -6.67 8.16 8.23
N ARG A 35 -6.59 9.24 7.46
CA ARG A 35 -7.04 10.56 7.90
C ARG A 35 -8.56 10.68 7.92
N ILE A 36 -9.26 10.05 6.96
CA ILE A 36 -10.73 10.01 6.97
C ILE A 36 -11.22 9.24 8.20
N ARG A 37 -10.61 8.11 8.54
CA ARG A 37 -10.88 7.38 9.79
C ARG A 37 -10.78 8.29 11.02
N GLN A 38 -9.70 9.07 11.10
CA GLN A 38 -9.49 10.01 12.20
C GLN A 38 -10.56 11.10 12.22
N TYR A 39 -10.93 11.66 11.07
CA TYR A 39 -11.97 12.70 10.98
C TYR A 39 -13.35 12.16 11.33
N ALA A 40 -13.62 10.89 10.99
CA ALA A 40 -14.88 10.21 11.25
C ALA A 40 -14.95 9.55 12.64
N SER A 41 -13.89 9.70 13.45
CA SER A 41 -13.78 9.05 14.76
C SER A 41 -14.12 7.55 14.71
N THR A 42 -13.63 6.87 13.63
CA THR A 42 -13.85 5.44 13.44
C THR A 42 -13.19 4.68 14.57
N ASP A 43 -13.95 3.86 15.28
CA ASP A 43 -13.51 3.05 16.41
C ASP A 43 -13.52 1.54 16.09
N LYS A 44 -13.34 0.71 17.12
CA LYS A 44 -13.39 -0.77 17.01
C LYS A 44 -14.74 -1.32 16.56
N ARG A 45 -15.82 -0.53 16.68
CA ARG A 45 -17.19 -0.87 16.24
C ARG A 45 -17.48 -0.42 14.83
N GLY A 46 -16.64 0.44 14.25
CA GLY A 46 -16.79 1.00 12.92
C GLY A 46 -17.01 2.51 12.92
N THR A 47 -17.57 3.02 11.85
CA THR A 47 -17.90 4.46 11.70
C THR A 47 -19.39 4.65 11.81
N ASN A 48 -19.85 5.52 12.70
CA ASN A 48 -21.26 5.90 12.79
C ASN A 48 -21.63 7.01 11.79
N ALA A 49 -22.92 7.21 11.56
CA ALA A 49 -23.40 8.21 10.60
C ALA A 49 -22.99 9.64 10.96
N LEU A 50 -22.96 9.99 12.25
CA LEU A 50 -22.56 11.32 12.73
C LEU A 50 -21.08 11.57 12.41
N GLY A 51 -20.19 10.63 12.74
CA GLY A 51 -18.77 10.73 12.41
C GLY A 51 -18.53 10.86 10.91
N MET A 52 -19.33 10.18 10.08
CA MET A 52 -19.26 10.33 8.63
C MET A 52 -19.64 11.75 8.17
N ILE A 53 -20.67 12.35 8.77
CA ILE A 53 -21.09 13.73 8.47
C ILE A 53 -20.00 14.72 8.89
N GLU A 54 -19.44 14.57 10.08
CA GLU A 54 -18.36 15.42 10.58
C GLU A 54 -17.09 15.32 9.70
N ALA A 55 -16.71 14.11 9.32
CA ALA A 55 -15.59 13.90 8.40
C ALA A 55 -15.86 14.53 7.02
N ALA A 56 -17.06 14.37 6.50
CA ALA A 56 -17.46 14.96 5.23
C ALA A 56 -17.44 16.51 5.29
N SER A 57 -17.91 17.10 6.38
CA SER A 57 -17.85 18.54 6.60
C SER A 57 -16.40 19.07 6.61
N LYS A 58 -15.48 18.36 7.30
CA LYS A 58 -14.03 18.70 7.30
C LYS A 58 -13.39 18.60 5.92
N LEU A 59 -13.96 17.78 5.04
CA LEU A 59 -13.50 17.63 3.65
C LEU A 59 -14.13 18.64 2.68
N GLY A 60 -15.02 19.50 3.18
CA GLY A 60 -15.68 20.52 2.37
C GLY A 60 -16.99 20.05 1.71
N TYR A 61 -17.68 19.07 2.32
CA TYR A 61 -19.01 18.67 1.88
C TYR A 61 -20.09 19.25 2.79
N MET A 62 -21.22 19.59 2.19
CA MET A 62 -22.48 19.64 2.90
C MET A 62 -23.01 18.21 2.98
N ALA A 63 -23.07 17.65 4.20
CA ALA A 63 -23.45 16.26 4.44
C ALA A 63 -24.67 16.19 5.36
N LYS A 64 -25.61 15.28 5.04
CA LYS A 64 -26.80 15.04 5.85
C LYS A 64 -27.19 13.58 5.84
N ALA A 65 -27.41 12.98 7.01
CA ALA A 65 -28.04 11.68 7.11
C ALA A 65 -29.56 11.83 7.00
N VAL A 66 -30.18 11.02 6.16
CA VAL A 66 -31.62 10.99 5.94
C VAL A 66 -32.12 9.55 5.94
N ARG A 67 -33.39 9.38 6.27
CA ARG A 67 -34.09 8.10 6.12
C ARG A 67 -35.21 8.27 5.12
N GLY A 68 -35.35 7.36 4.18
CA GLY A 68 -36.38 7.44 3.13
C GLY A 68 -36.81 6.09 2.61
N GLY A 69 -37.88 6.08 1.84
CA GLY A 69 -38.33 4.91 1.11
C GLY A 69 -37.57 4.70 -0.20
N PHE A 70 -37.69 3.50 -0.77
CA PHE A 70 -36.96 3.12 -1.98
C PHE A 70 -37.21 4.05 -3.18
N GLU A 71 -38.43 4.56 -3.31
CA GLU A 71 -38.82 5.48 -4.39
C GLU A 71 -38.02 6.80 -4.38
N SER A 72 -37.59 7.22 -3.18
CA SER A 72 -36.80 8.45 -3.02
C SER A 72 -35.39 8.36 -3.60
N LEU A 73 -34.86 7.16 -3.81
CA LEU A 73 -33.52 6.95 -4.36
C LEU A 73 -33.30 7.56 -5.75
N SER A 74 -34.35 7.72 -6.52
CA SER A 74 -34.28 8.35 -7.85
C SER A 74 -34.09 9.87 -7.80
N LYS A 75 -34.34 10.50 -6.64
CA LYS A 75 -34.33 11.97 -6.46
C LYS A 75 -33.15 12.48 -5.64
N ILE A 76 -32.28 11.60 -5.13
CA ILE A 76 -31.13 11.99 -4.30
C ILE A 76 -29.94 12.47 -5.13
N PRO A 77 -29.09 13.35 -4.59
CA PRO A 77 -27.79 13.66 -5.19
C PRO A 77 -26.89 12.40 -5.20
N LEU A 78 -26.23 12.14 -6.31
CA LEU A 78 -25.31 11.02 -6.47
C LEU A 78 -23.89 11.52 -6.77
N PRO A 79 -22.84 10.86 -6.25
CA PRO A 79 -22.86 9.66 -5.41
C PRO A 79 -23.30 9.93 -3.97
N SER A 80 -24.00 8.97 -3.36
CA SER A 80 -24.42 8.99 -1.95
C SER A 80 -24.04 7.70 -1.25
N ILE A 81 -23.93 7.70 0.08
CA ILE A 81 -23.56 6.52 0.86
C ILE A 81 -24.84 5.94 1.48
N ALA A 82 -25.05 4.64 1.26
CA ALA A 82 -26.18 3.90 1.84
C ALA A 82 -25.70 2.96 2.94
N HIS A 83 -26.52 2.84 3.99
CA HIS A 83 -26.33 1.83 5.03
C HIS A 83 -27.13 0.59 4.68
N VAL A 84 -26.45 -0.56 4.67
CA VAL A 84 -27.03 -1.86 4.33
C VAL A 84 -26.74 -2.88 5.43
N ILE A 85 -27.55 -3.94 5.49
CA ILE A 85 -27.31 -5.11 6.34
C ILE A 85 -26.99 -6.28 5.44
N VAL A 86 -25.79 -6.83 5.57
CA VAL A 86 -25.31 -7.97 4.79
C VAL A 86 -25.32 -9.21 5.70
N LYS A 87 -25.73 -10.38 5.15
CA LYS A 87 -25.83 -11.64 5.91
C LYS A 87 -26.64 -11.53 7.18
N GLU A 88 -27.74 -10.73 7.16
CA GLU A 88 -28.71 -10.55 8.24
C GLU A 88 -28.19 -9.92 9.54
N GLN A 89 -26.88 -9.72 9.71
CA GLN A 89 -26.29 -9.22 10.97
C GLN A 89 -25.18 -8.17 10.78
N LEU A 90 -24.57 -8.09 9.61
CA LEU A 90 -23.41 -7.21 9.41
C LEU A 90 -23.87 -5.85 8.89
N HIS A 91 -23.79 -4.84 9.73
CA HIS A 91 -23.98 -3.44 9.35
C HIS A 91 -22.83 -2.98 8.45
N HIS A 92 -23.15 -2.45 7.27
CA HIS A 92 -22.17 -2.09 6.26
C HIS A 92 -22.56 -0.81 5.51
N TYR A 93 -21.58 -0.08 5.00
CA TYR A 93 -21.80 1.09 4.16
C TYR A 93 -21.35 0.80 2.73
N VAL A 94 -22.12 1.27 1.77
CA VAL A 94 -21.83 1.15 0.32
C VAL A 94 -22.08 2.49 -0.36
N VAL A 95 -21.43 2.75 -1.50
CA VAL A 95 -21.64 3.97 -2.29
C VAL A 95 -22.59 3.69 -3.43
N ILE A 96 -23.65 4.47 -3.55
CA ILE A 96 -24.56 4.46 -4.71
C ILE A 96 -24.03 5.46 -5.72
N TYR A 97 -23.64 4.98 -6.91
CA TYR A 97 -23.19 5.85 -8.01
C TYR A 97 -24.27 6.15 -9.02
N LYS A 98 -25.21 5.23 -9.22
CA LYS A 98 -26.31 5.42 -10.18
C LYS A 98 -27.51 4.56 -9.80
N VAL A 99 -28.68 5.14 -9.94
CA VAL A 99 -29.96 4.43 -9.79
C VAL A 99 -30.64 4.37 -11.17
N THR A 100 -31.09 3.19 -11.56
CA THR A 100 -31.84 2.98 -12.79
C THR A 100 -33.17 2.30 -12.50
N ARG A 101 -34.04 2.15 -13.50
CA ARG A 101 -35.36 1.51 -13.30
C ARG A 101 -35.27 0.05 -12.88
N THR A 102 -34.19 -0.67 -13.25
CA THR A 102 -34.05 -2.10 -13.02
C THR A 102 -32.96 -2.49 -12.05
N HIS A 103 -31.93 -1.64 -11.90
CA HIS A 103 -30.79 -1.93 -11.06
C HIS A 103 -30.13 -0.67 -10.48
N ILE A 104 -29.37 -0.85 -9.43
CA ILE A 104 -28.54 0.18 -8.78
C ILE A 104 -27.06 -0.18 -9.00
N ILE A 105 -26.24 0.82 -9.34
CA ILE A 105 -24.78 0.67 -9.40
C ILE A 105 -24.21 1.05 -8.04
N VAL A 106 -23.71 0.06 -7.35
CA VAL A 106 -23.18 0.19 -5.99
C VAL A 106 -21.68 -0.13 -5.99
N MET A 107 -20.93 0.55 -5.15
CA MET A 107 -19.54 0.20 -4.85
C MET A 107 -19.47 -0.35 -3.43
N ASP A 108 -19.05 -1.60 -3.31
CA ASP A 108 -18.76 -2.23 -2.03
C ASP A 108 -17.29 -1.97 -1.66
N PRO A 109 -17.02 -1.30 -0.52
CA PRO A 109 -15.65 -1.05 -0.07
C PRO A 109 -14.89 -2.32 0.32
N ASN A 110 -15.56 -3.43 0.59
CA ASN A 110 -14.90 -4.70 0.89
C ASN A 110 -14.07 -5.19 -0.31
N GLU A 111 -14.59 -5.03 -1.53
CA GLU A 111 -13.87 -5.38 -2.75
C GLU A 111 -13.24 -4.16 -3.45
N GLY A 112 -13.74 -2.95 -3.18
CA GLY A 112 -13.35 -1.73 -3.87
C GLY A 112 -13.83 -1.69 -5.32
N LYS A 113 -14.83 -2.49 -5.67
CA LYS A 113 -15.38 -2.61 -7.03
C LYS A 113 -16.83 -2.15 -7.10
N THR A 114 -17.22 -1.74 -8.29
CA THR A 114 -18.60 -1.38 -8.56
C THR A 114 -19.36 -2.57 -9.14
N GLU A 115 -20.54 -2.85 -8.58
CA GLU A 115 -21.44 -3.92 -8.98
C GLU A 115 -22.81 -3.39 -9.37
N LYS A 116 -23.52 -4.15 -10.17
CA LYS A 116 -24.92 -3.88 -10.53
C LYS A 116 -25.80 -4.81 -9.69
N ILE A 117 -26.60 -4.24 -8.82
CA ILE A 117 -27.53 -4.97 -7.95
C ILE A 117 -28.98 -4.71 -8.43
N PRO A 118 -29.79 -5.75 -8.65
CA PRO A 118 -31.22 -5.56 -8.96
C PRO A 118 -31.92 -4.78 -7.85
N ASN A 119 -32.88 -3.94 -8.22
CA ASN A 119 -33.60 -3.08 -7.28
C ASN A 119 -34.24 -3.86 -6.12
N GLU A 120 -34.86 -4.99 -6.41
CA GLU A 120 -35.48 -5.85 -5.40
C GLU A 120 -34.47 -6.43 -4.39
N GLN A 121 -33.30 -6.81 -4.87
CA GLN A 121 -32.22 -7.32 -4.03
C GLN A 121 -31.64 -6.22 -3.14
N PHE A 122 -31.42 -5.02 -3.69
CA PHE A 122 -30.92 -3.89 -2.93
C PHE A 122 -31.93 -3.44 -1.85
N GLN A 123 -33.22 -3.44 -2.18
CA GLN A 123 -34.28 -3.08 -1.24
C GLN A 123 -34.33 -4.01 -0.01
N LYS A 124 -34.01 -5.28 -0.17
CA LYS A 124 -33.96 -6.25 0.94
C LYS A 124 -32.83 -6.01 1.93
N ILE A 125 -31.71 -5.50 1.46
CA ILE A 125 -30.51 -5.26 2.30
C ILE A 125 -30.40 -3.82 2.80
N TRP A 126 -31.10 -2.88 2.17
CA TRP A 126 -31.01 -1.46 2.52
C TRP A 126 -31.87 -1.13 3.74
N THR A 127 -31.30 -0.39 4.70
CA THR A 127 -32.00 -0.01 5.95
C THR A 127 -32.85 1.24 5.85
N GLY A 128 -32.92 1.85 4.68
CA GLY A 128 -33.56 3.16 4.47
C GLY A 128 -32.68 4.35 4.80
N VAL A 129 -31.48 4.14 5.36
CA VAL A 129 -30.56 5.23 5.75
C VAL A 129 -29.61 5.57 4.64
N LEU A 130 -29.46 6.88 4.38
CA LEU A 130 -28.55 7.46 3.39
C LEU A 130 -27.76 8.60 4.00
N ILE A 131 -26.51 8.74 3.57
CA ILE A 131 -25.72 9.95 3.81
C ILE A 131 -25.55 10.65 2.46
N LEU A 132 -26.22 11.77 2.33
CA LEU A 132 -26.18 12.64 1.16
C LEU A 132 -24.95 13.53 1.26
N LEU A 133 -24.24 13.71 0.16
CA LEU A 133 -22.97 14.42 0.09
C LEU A 133 -22.98 15.35 -1.13
N VAL A 134 -22.85 16.65 -0.89
CA VAL A 134 -22.74 17.65 -1.95
C VAL A 134 -21.51 18.52 -1.66
N PRO A 135 -20.57 18.68 -2.59
CA PRO A 135 -19.45 19.58 -2.41
C PRO A 135 -19.93 21.01 -2.19
N ASN A 136 -19.36 21.69 -1.19
CA ASN A 136 -19.61 23.11 -0.93
C ASN A 136 -18.45 23.98 -1.47
N GLU A 137 -18.51 25.29 -1.25
CA GLU A 137 -17.48 26.25 -1.70
C GLU A 137 -16.09 25.98 -1.12
N ASN A 138 -16.02 25.31 0.04
CA ASN A 138 -14.76 24.97 0.71
C ASN A 138 -14.13 23.67 0.18
N PHE A 139 -14.82 22.95 -0.71
CA PHE A 139 -14.31 21.71 -1.29
C PHE A 139 -13.16 22.00 -2.25
N LYS A 140 -11.97 21.48 -1.93
CA LYS A 140 -10.76 21.64 -2.75
C LYS A 140 -10.38 20.31 -3.39
N LYS A 141 -10.38 20.27 -4.71
CA LYS A 141 -9.82 19.15 -5.46
C LYS A 141 -8.31 19.05 -5.23
N GLY A 142 -7.77 17.86 -5.19
CA GLY A 142 -6.33 17.68 -5.01
C GLY A 142 -5.94 16.25 -4.70
N ASN A 143 -4.64 15.97 -4.78
CA ASN A 143 -4.07 14.69 -4.37
C ASN A 143 -3.20 14.88 -3.13
N ILE A 144 -3.74 14.55 -1.98
CA ILE A 144 -3.05 14.65 -0.68
C ILE A 144 -2.38 13.31 -0.33
N LYS A 145 -2.61 12.26 -1.13
CA LYS A 145 -1.87 11.00 -1.00
C LYS A 145 -0.41 11.24 -1.34
N GLN A 146 0.47 11.09 -0.36
CA GLN A 146 1.91 11.09 -0.63
C GLN A 146 2.26 9.86 -1.48
N SER A 147 3.04 10.07 -2.54
CA SER A 147 3.53 8.97 -3.37
C SER A 147 4.37 8.01 -2.52
N SER A 148 4.06 6.72 -2.59
CA SER A 148 4.84 5.67 -1.93
C SER A 148 6.30 5.65 -2.41
N ILE A 149 6.53 5.97 -3.68
CA ILE A 149 7.86 6.07 -4.28
C ILE A 149 8.67 7.20 -3.62
N LYS A 150 8.05 8.38 -3.42
CA LYS A 150 8.73 9.50 -2.76
C LYS A 150 9.15 9.16 -1.33
N ARG A 151 8.27 8.47 -0.58
CA ARG A 151 8.61 8.01 0.77
C ARG A 151 9.76 7.00 0.77
N LEU A 152 9.76 6.08 -0.21
CA LEU A 152 10.85 5.11 -0.38
C LEU A 152 12.16 5.80 -0.73
N THR A 153 12.15 6.74 -1.66
CA THR A 153 13.35 7.50 -2.03
C THR A 153 13.88 8.36 -0.88
N ASP A 154 13.01 8.99 -0.10
CA ASP A 154 13.40 9.76 1.08
C ASP A 154 14.03 8.88 2.17
N LEU A 155 13.56 7.62 2.29
CA LEU A 155 14.13 6.62 3.21
C LEU A 155 15.52 6.15 2.74
N LEU A 156 15.72 5.95 1.44
CA LEU A 156 16.96 5.44 0.85
C LEU A 156 18.03 6.53 0.67
N ARG A 157 17.62 7.78 0.53
CA ARG A 157 18.51 8.92 0.28
C ARG A 157 19.68 9.04 1.26
N PRO A 158 19.53 8.84 2.59
CA PRO A 158 20.67 8.89 3.51
C PRO A 158 21.69 7.76 3.31
N HIS A 159 21.30 6.68 2.62
CA HIS A 159 22.12 5.48 2.42
C HIS A 159 22.65 5.31 0.99
N HIS A 160 22.54 6.36 0.15
CA HIS A 160 22.91 6.29 -1.27
C HIS A 160 24.37 5.84 -1.49
N THR A 161 25.31 6.29 -0.65
CA THR A 161 26.72 5.91 -0.77
C THR A 161 26.94 4.41 -0.62
N VAL A 162 26.27 3.78 0.34
CA VAL A 162 26.39 2.33 0.55
C VAL A 162 25.69 1.55 -0.57
N MET A 163 24.56 2.08 -1.08
CA MET A 163 23.86 1.48 -2.22
C MET A 163 24.72 1.52 -3.49
N THR A 164 25.39 2.64 -3.76
CA THR A 164 26.30 2.73 -4.92
C THR A 164 27.51 1.80 -4.78
N GLN A 165 28.08 1.67 -3.58
CA GLN A 165 29.15 0.72 -3.31
C GLN A 165 28.69 -0.74 -3.50
N ALA A 166 27.50 -1.10 -3.02
CA ALA A 166 26.92 -2.43 -3.19
C ALA A 166 26.65 -2.75 -4.67
N LEU A 167 26.13 -1.78 -5.43
CA LEU A 167 25.88 -1.92 -6.86
C LEU A 167 27.19 -2.09 -7.65
N PHE A 168 28.20 -1.28 -7.35
CA PHE A 168 29.51 -1.41 -7.96
C PHE A 168 30.18 -2.76 -7.63
N GLY A 169 30.16 -3.16 -6.35
CA GLY A 169 30.67 -4.46 -5.92
C GLY A 169 29.92 -5.63 -6.57
N GLY A 170 28.61 -5.50 -6.78
CA GLY A 170 27.80 -6.47 -7.52
C GLY A 170 28.20 -6.58 -8.98
N MET A 171 28.47 -5.47 -9.63
CA MET A 171 28.93 -5.43 -11.02
C MET A 171 30.29 -6.10 -11.18
N VAL A 172 31.25 -5.75 -10.31
CA VAL A 172 32.58 -6.38 -10.31
C VAL A 172 32.48 -7.89 -10.03
N PHE A 173 31.66 -8.28 -9.05
CA PHE A 173 31.40 -9.70 -8.74
C PHE A 173 30.86 -10.48 -9.94
N SER A 174 29.95 -9.87 -10.71
CA SER A 174 29.36 -10.48 -11.91
C SER A 174 30.40 -10.64 -13.03
N ILE A 175 31.23 -9.62 -13.25
CA ILE A 175 32.32 -9.67 -14.23
C ILE A 175 33.31 -10.76 -13.85
N LEU A 176 33.72 -10.85 -12.60
CA LEU A 176 34.60 -11.93 -12.11
C LEU A 176 33.95 -13.32 -12.24
N GLY A 177 32.60 -13.39 -12.23
CA GLY A 177 31.87 -14.63 -12.48
C GLY A 177 32.09 -15.18 -13.88
N LEU A 178 32.25 -14.33 -14.89
CA LEU A 178 32.53 -14.74 -16.27
C LEU A 178 33.90 -15.35 -16.43
N SER A 179 34.86 -15.05 -15.55
CA SER A 179 36.20 -15.58 -15.61
C SER A 179 36.26 -17.13 -15.57
N THR A 180 35.31 -17.75 -14.86
CA THR A 180 35.19 -19.22 -14.78
C THR A 180 34.85 -19.83 -16.15
N SER A 181 33.92 -19.22 -16.89
CA SER A 181 33.56 -19.71 -18.24
C SER A 181 34.70 -19.57 -19.23
N ILE A 182 35.40 -18.42 -19.19
CA ILE A 182 36.58 -18.17 -20.02
C ILE A 182 37.70 -19.15 -19.66
N TYR A 183 37.91 -19.47 -18.39
CA TYR A 183 38.88 -20.43 -17.93
C TYR A 183 38.60 -21.82 -18.51
N VAL A 184 37.36 -22.31 -18.41
CA VAL A 184 36.98 -23.62 -18.96
C VAL A 184 37.20 -23.66 -20.48
N GLU A 185 36.78 -22.61 -21.22
CA GLU A 185 37.02 -22.49 -22.65
C GLU A 185 38.48 -22.62 -22.98
N LYS A 186 39.34 -21.85 -22.32
CA LYS A 186 40.78 -21.86 -22.60
C LYS A 186 41.48 -23.17 -22.23
N ILE A 187 41.02 -23.88 -21.19
CA ILE A 187 41.54 -25.22 -20.90
C ILE A 187 41.19 -26.20 -22.02
N VAL A 188 39.95 -26.18 -22.49
CA VAL A 188 39.52 -27.11 -23.56
C VAL A 188 40.27 -26.82 -24.87
N ASP A 189 40.34 -25.53 -25.25
CA ASP A 189 40.87 -25.13 -26.56
C ASP A 189 42.40 -25.25 -26.67
N TYR A 190 43.13 -24.95 -25.60
CA TYR A 190 44.61 -24.84 -25.69
C TYR A 190 45.36 -25.84 -24.80
N VAL A 191 44.81 -26.20 -23.64
CA VAL A 191 45.54 -27.12 -22.73
C VAL A 191 45.33 -28.57 -23.13
N LEU A 192 44.06 -28.95 -23.36
CA LEU A 192 43.71 -30.33 -23.73
C LEU A 192 44.15 -30.67 -25.17
N THR A 193 44.08 -29.71 -26.08
CA THR A 193 44.41 -29.91 -27.48
C THR A 193 45.93 -29.95 -27.71
N ASP A 194 46.67 -29.04 -27.06
CA ASP A 194 48.12 -28.89 -27.30
C ASP A 194 48.99 -29.62 -26.24
N GLY A 195 48.40 -30.18 -25.19
CA GLY A 195 49.10 -30.87 -24.10
C GLY A 195 50.04 -29.98 -23.28
N ASN A 196 49.82 -28.67 -23.26
CA ASN A 196 50.72 -27.69 -22.65
C ASN A 196 50.54 -27.57 -21.14
N LEU A 197 51.32 -28.32 -20.36
CA LEU A 197 51.28 -28.33 -18.90
C LEU A 197 51.71 -27.01 -18.25
N ASN A 198 52.63 -26.26 -18.87
CA ASN A 198 53.05 -24.96 -18.33
C ASN A 198 51.94 -23.95 -18.41
N LEU A 199 51.14 -23.96 -19.49
CA LEU A 199 49.97 -23.14 -19.62
C LEU A 199 48.89 -23.53 -18.59
N LEU A 200 48.68 -24.82 -18.34
CA LEU A 200 47.78 -25.32 -17.31
C LEU A 200 48.14 -24.77 -15.91
N HIS A 201 49.41 -24.85 -15.53
CA HIS A 201 49.87 -24.34 -14.24
C HIS A 201 49.66 -22.84 -14.09
N LEU A 202 50.04 -22.07 -15.11
CA LEU A 202 49.82 -20.62 -15.11
C LEU A 202 48.32 -20.25 -14.95
N MET A 203 47.48 -20.86 -15.78
CA MET A 203 46.05 -20.62 -15.76
C MET A 203 45.42 -21.04 -14.43
N SER A 204 45.84 -22.14 -13.82
CA SER A 204 45.37 -22.60 -12.51
C SER A 204 45.71 -21.60 -11.40
N ILE A 205 46.95 -21.07 -11.38
CA ILE A 205 47.33 -20.04 -10.40
C ILE A 205 46.50 -18.78 -10.56
N VAL A 206 46.30 -18.29 -11.79
CA VAL A 206 45.48 -17.11 -12.08
C VAL A 206 44.02 -17.35 -11.65
N MET A 207 43.48 -18.54 -11.95
CA MET A 207 42.10 -18.87 -11.55
C MET A 207 41.90 -18.92 -10.04
N ILE A 208 42.87 -19.51 -9.31
CA ILE A 208 42.84 -19.53 -7.83
C ILE A 208 42.83 -18.08 -7.29
N ALA A 209 43.71 -17.22 -7.82
CA ALA A 209 43.77 -15.82 -7.43
C ALA A 209 42.44 -15.09 -7.70
N LEU A 210 41.83 -15.32 -8.87
CA LEU A 210 40.52 -14.75 -9.22
C LEU A 210 39.39 -15.27 -8.31
N LEU A 211 39.38 -16.55 -7.97
CA LEU A 211 38.41 -17.14 -7.04
C LEU A 211 38.55 -16.55 -5.64
N VAL A 212 39.75 -16.38 -5.12
CA VAL A 212 39.98 -15.72 -3.83
C VAL A 212 39.50 -14.30 -3.86
N LEU A 213 39.84 -13.53 -4.89
CA LEU A 213 39.39 -12.15 -5.05
C LEU A 213 37.85 -12.06 -5.14
N ARG A 214 37.24 -12.94 -5.94
CA ARG A 214 35.77 -13.03 -6.07
C ARG A 214 35.09 -13.32 -4.73
N THR A 215 35.63 -14.30 -3.99
CA THR A 215 35.09 -14.65 -2.66
C THR A 215 35.20 -13.49 -1.68
N TYR A 216 36.34 -12.80 -1.68
CA TYR A 216 36.55 -11.61 -0.85
C TYR A 216 35.56 -10.50 -1.17
N ILE A 217 35.37 -10.15 -2.45
CA ILE A 217 34.41 -9.12 -2.89
C ILE A 217 32.99 -9.55 -2.56
N GLY A 218 32.61 -10.82 -2.77
CA GLY A 218 31.30 -11.35 -2.44
C GLY A 218 30.99 -11.25 -0.95
N THR A 219 31.95 -11.59 -0.10
CA THR A 219 31.83 -11.49 1.35
C THR A 219 31.68 -10.03 1.79
N MET A 220 32.49 -9.12 1.27
CA MET A 220 32.40 -7.70 1.58
C MET A 220 31.05 -7.10 1.16
N LYS A 221 30.57 -7.43 -0.04
CA LYS A 221 29.23 -7.06 -0.51
C LYS A 221 28.14 -7.53 0.46
N SER A 222 28.20 -8.80 0.88
CA SER A 222 27.22 -9.39 1.80
C SER A 222 27.23 -8.68 3.18
N ILE A 223 28.40 -8.40 3.73
CA ILE A 223 28.55 -7.68 4.99
C ILE A 223 28.00 -6.26 4.89
N LEU A 224 28.30 -5.55 3.80
CA LEU A 224 27.76 -4.21 3.58
C LEU A 224 26.21 -4.22 3.49
N ALA A 225 25.67 -5.14 2.70
CA ALA A 225 24.22 -5.31 2.55
C ALA A 225 23.54 -5.58 3.91
N LEU A 226 24.12 -6.49 4.69
CA LEU A 226 23.61 -6.86 6.01
C LEU A 226 23.63 -5.69 6.99
N LYS A 227 24.76 -4.98 7.10
CA LYS A 227 24.91 -3.80 7.96
C LYS A 227 23.93 -2.68 7.57
N THR A 228 23.75 -2.46 6.28
CA THR A 228 22.82 -1.43 5.78
C THR A 228 21.39 -1.83 6.07
N GLY A 229 21.02 -3.06 5.82
CA GLY A 229 19.70 -3.60 6.15
C GLY A 229 19.37 -3.43 7.63
N GLN A 230 20.29 -3.81 8.53
CA GLN A 230 20.11 -3.63 9.97
C GLN A 230 19.94 -2.16 10.37
N LYS A 231 20.72 -1.25 9.77
CA LYS A 231 20.61 0.18 10.07
C LYS A 231 19.29 0.78 9.59
N ILE A 232 18.80 0.37 8.43
CA ILE A 232 17.49 0.76 7.91
C ILE A 232 16.36 0.23 8.83
N ASP A 233 16.42 -1.03 9.24
CA ASP A 233 15.47 -1.64 10.17
C ASP A 233 15.41 -0.88 11.49
N ALA A 234 16.56 -0.64 12.11
CA ALA A 234 16.62 0.09 13.37
C ALA A 234 15.99 1.49 13.23
N THR A 235 16.31 2.21 12.15
CA THR A 235 15.77 3.54 11.90
C THR A 235 14.24 3.52 11.69
N LEU A 236 13.73 2.54 10.94
CA LEU A 236 12.30 2.37 10.70
C LEU A 236 11.55 2.02 11.98
N ILE A 237 12.04 1.02 12.71
CA ILE A 237 11.40 0.54 13.94
C ILE A 237 11.41 1.62 15.02
N LEU A 238 12.56 2.24 15.27
CA LEU A 238 12.68 3.32 16.25
C LEU A 238 11.85 4.55 15.85
N GLY A 239 11.85 4.91 14.57
CA GLY A 239 11.02 5.99 14.05
C GLY A 239 9.53 5.72 14.23
N TYR A 240 9.08 4.48 14.00
CA TYR A 240 7.71 4.05 14.24
C TYR A 240 7.33 4.13 15.73
N TYR A 241 8.16 3.59 16.64
CA TYR A 241 7.90 3.67 18.08
C TYR A 241 7.90 5.12 18.57
N LYS A 242 8.84 5.93 18.14
CA LYS A 242 8.87 7.36 18.48
C LYS A 242 7.59 8.05 18.04
N HIS A 243 7.11 7.75 16.83
CA HIS A 243 5.84 8.29 16.32
C HIS A 243 4.65 7.80 17.14
N LEU A 244 4.58 6.50 17.49
CA LEU A 244 3.52 5.96 18.34
C LEU A 244 3.44 6.70 19.69
N LEU A 245 4.58 6.95 20.32
CA LEU A 245 4.62 7.65 21.62
C LEU A 245 4.17 9.11 21.54
N THR A 246 4.13 9.72 20.36
CA THR A 246 3.61 11.09 20.15
C THR A 246 2.13 11.14 19.84
N LEU A 247 1.46 9.99 19.67
CA LEU A 247 0.04 9.94 19.35
C LEU A 247 -0.82 10.15 20.60
N PRO A 248 -1.97 10.82 20.47
CA PRO A 248 -2.88 11.05 21.60
C PRO A 248 -3.53 9.72 22.05
N GLN A 249 -3.93 9.68 23.32
CA GLN A 249 -4.60 8.51 23.93
C GLN A 249 -5.78 8.00 23.10
N GLN A 250 -6.59 8.91 22.53
CA GLN A 250 -7.73 8.57 21.69
C GLN A 250 -7.37 7.68 20.48
N PHE A 251 -6.15 7.77 19.97
CA PHE A 251 -5.68 6.89 18.91
C PHE A 251 -5.64 5.42 19.36
N PHE A 252 -5.14 5.17 20.57
CA PHE A 252 -5.03 3.81 21.12
C PHE A 252 -6.39 3.23 21.51
N ASP A 253 -7.34 4.07 21.90
CA ASP A 253 -8.70 3.64 22.21
C ASP A 253 -9.46 3.21 20.95
N THR A 254 -9.13 3.78 19.78
CA THR A 254 -9.80 3.49 18.51
C THR A 254 -9.12 2.40 17.68
N MET A 255 -7.82 2.18 17.86
CA MET A 255 -7.03 1.19 17.10
C MET A 255 -6.97 -0.16 17.80
N ARG A 256 -6.99 -1.25 17.02
CA ARG A 256 -6.72 -2.59 17.53
C ARG A 256 -5.22 -2.80 17.71
N VAL A 257 -4.82 -3.38 18.83
CA VAL A 257 -3.40 -3.68 19.13
C VAL A 257 -2.76 -4.52 18.01
N GLY A 258 -3.50 -5.51 17.47
CA GLY A 258 -3.03 -6.33 16.36
C GLY A 258 -2.72 -5.53 15.08
N GLU A 259 -3.45 -4.44 14.81
CA GLU A 259 -3.16 -3.57 13.67
C GLU A 259 -1.84 -2.79 13.89
N ILE A 260 -1.60 -2.31 15.10
CA ILE A 260 -0.36 -1.64 15.47
C ILE A 260 0.84 -2.59 15.30
N ILE A 261 0.73 -3.84 15.79
CA ILE A 261 1.77 -4.86 15.66
C ILE A 261 1.99 -5.25 14.20
N SER A 262 0.92 -5.37 13.40
CA SER A 262 1.03 -5.69 11.97
C SER A 262 1.85 -4.64 11.21
N ARG A 263 1.76 -3.36 11.56
CA ARG A 263 2.56 -2.29 10.95
C ARG A 263 4.05 -2.40 11.28
N VAL A 264 4.40 -2.88 12.47
CA VAL A 264 5.81 -3.20 12.81
C VAL A 264 6.33 -4.34 11.93
N ASN A 265 5.52 -5.38 11.73
CA ASN A 265 5.89 -6.51 10.89
C ASN A 265 6.01 -6.13 9.40
N ASP A 266 5.29 -5.10 8.93
CA ASP A 266 5.45 -4.59 7.57
C ASP A 266 6.85 -4.00 7.32
N ALA A 267 7.53 -3.48 8.35
CA ALA A 267 8.92 -3.03 8.25
C ALA A 267 9.86 -4.17 7.85
N VAL A 268 9.61 -5.39 8.35
CA VAL A 268 10.37 -6.59 7.98
C VAL A 268 10.19 -6.94 6.50
N LYS A 269 8.98 -6.79 5.97
CA LYS A 269 8.70 -7.02 4.54
C LYS A 269 9.43 -6.00 3.65
N ILE A 270 9.49 -4.73 4.07
CA ILE A 270 10.24 -3.68 3.36
C ILE A 270 11.72 -4.04 3.31
N ARG A 271 12.30 -4.52 4.42
CA ARG A 271 13.69 -5.00 4.46
C ARG A 271 13.94 -6.11 3.45
N HIS A 272 13.09 -7.13 3.42
CA HIS A 272 13.24 -8.23 2.45
C HIS A 272 13.21 -7.73 1.01
N PHE A 273 12.36 -6.76 0.72
CA PHE A 273 12.31 -6.16 -0.62
C PHE A 273 13.57 -5.35 -0.98
N ILE A 274 14.23 -4.74 0.00
CA ILE A 274 15.46 -3.94 -0.24
C ILE A 274 16.70 -4.85 -0.36
N ASN A 275 16.73 -5.99 0.32
CA ASN A 275 17.89 -6.89 0.39
C ASN A 275 17.90 -7.96 -0.70
N ASN A 276 16.80 -8.19 -1.40
CA ASN A 276 16.69 -9.11 -2.54
C ASN A 276 16.72 -8.36 -3.87
#